data_869ac32a3e4b1c6e9c0f5234b1c3b829
#
_entry.id   869ac32a3e4b1c6e9c0f5234b1c3b829
#
_cell.length_a   1.000
_cell.length_b   1.000
_cell.length_c   1.000
_cell.angle_alpha   90.00
_cell.angle_beta   90.00
_cell.angle_gamma   90.00
#
_symmetry.space_group_name_H-M   'P 1'
#
loop_
_entity.id
_entity.type
_entity.pdbx_description
1 polymer ?
#
loop_
_entity_poly.entity_id
_entity_poly.type
_entity_poly.pdbx_seq_one_letter_code
_entity_poly.pdbx_strand_id
1 'polypeptide(L)'
;NASYKERLGRDVFLTDGEYRARPIAISLFTWGIYESRAQALESTFDEISWTTIHDAAVAKGGWPELGGEAEWGYFKLVVPNPNKNAGGLAAMIAAAGEYYGRTDIGVEDLTNPEFQAWLEELMGAVTDFSSASAYTAEDFALFGYSVGDGGQLLESDLLQNMQGILTRWDDPLSIYYPQYVTWFDFPFTVWVGPETSALEKNAALEFQRFLLDKQQQEAALSYGLRPANPNVPVDATEGSLFVK
;
A
#
# COMPACT_ATOMS: atom_id res chain seq x y z
N ASN A 1 9.48 -4.49 -19.02
CA ASN A 1 10.65 -4.34 -19.89
C ASN A 1 11.05 -5.68 -20.57
N ALA A 2 11.01 -6.82 -19.85
CA ALA A 2 11.44 -8.12 -20.37
C ALA A 2 10.80 -8.51 -21.72
N SER A 3 9.47 -8.43 -21.83
CA SER A 3 8.74 -8.73 -23.08
C SER A 3 9.14 -7.85 -24.26
N TYR A 4 9.45 -6.59 -24.00
CA TYR A 4 9.94 -5.67 -25.04
C TYR A 4 11.39 -5.98 -25.40
N LYS A 5 12.23 -6.31 -24.42
CA LYS A 5 13.61 -6.72 -24.65
C LYS A 5 13.67 -7.98 -25.54
N GLU A 6 12.82 -8.96 -25.26
CA GLU A 6 12.71 -10.18 -26.07
C GLU A 6 12.31 -9.87 -27.51
N ARG A 7 11.32 -8.99 -27.71
CA ARG A 7 10.80 -8.65 -29.05
C ARG A 7 11.69 -7.70 -29.85
N LEU A 8 12.37 -6.76 -29.19
CA LEU A 8 13.12 -5.67 -29.82
C LEU A 8 14.64 -5.83 -29.71
N GLY A 9 15.11 -6.86 -28.97
CA GLY A 9 16.53 -7.15 -28.75
C GLY A 9 17.25 -6.10 -27.90
N ARG A 10 16.50 -5.17 -27.25
CA ARG A 10 17.04 -4.11 -26.39
C ARG A 10 16.08 -3.67 -25.32
N ASP A 11 16.61 -3.03 -24.29
CA ASP A 11 15.80 -2.37 -23.28
C ASP A 11 15.18 -1.09 -23.84
N VAL A 12 13.91 -0.84 -23.54
CA VAL A 12 13.14 0.33 -23.95
C VAL A 12 12.75 1.22 -22.77
N PHE A 13 12.87 0.70 -21.54
CA PHE A 13 12.84 1.44 -20.29
C PHE A 13 14.20 1.27 -19.62
N LEU A 14 14.93 2.35 -19.48
CA LEU A 14 16.30 2.32 -18.98
C LEU A 14 16.33 2.43 -17.46
N THR A 15 17.25 1.72 -16.85
CA THR A 15 17.53 1.76 -15.39
C THR A 15 18.69 2.69 -15.07
N ASP A 16 19.47 3.07 -16.07
CA ASP A 16 20.62 3.98 -15.96
C ASP A 16 20.65 5.04 -17.07
N GLY A 17 21.64 5.92 -17.03
CA GLY A 17 21.81 6.99 -18.00
C GLY A 17 20.79 8.14 -17.85
N GLU A 18 20.77 9.01 -18.87
CA GLU A 18 19.98 10.25 -18.84
C GLU A 18 18.47 9.97 -18.85
N TYR A 19 18.02 9.01 -19.65
CA TYR A 19 16.60 8.63 -19.81
C TYR A 19 16.16 7.51 -18.85
N ARG A 20 16.89 7.32 -17.75
CA ARG A 20 16.52 6.27 -16.78
C ARG A 20 15.17 6.54 -16.13
N ALA A 21 14.51 5.48 -15.76
CA ALA A 21 13.33 5.53 -14.89
C ALA A 21 13.70 6.21 -13.56
N ARG A 22 12.83 7.10 -13.08
CA ARG A 22 12.97 7.75 -11.76
C ARG A 22 11.62 7.77 -11.05
N PRO A 23 11.57 7.46 -9.75
CA PRO A 23 10.39 7.78 -8.95
C PRO A 23 10.09 9.28 -9.04
N ILE A 24 8.82 9.62 -9.20
CA ILE A 24 8.33 11.01 -9.14
C ILE A 24 7.51 11.27 -7.89
N ALA A 25 7.05 10.24 -7.23
CA ALA A 25 6.39 10.26 -5.94
C ALA A 25 6.55 8.89 -5.27
N ILE A 26 6.30 8.82 -3.98
CA ILE A 26 6.37 7.58 -3.19
C ILE A 26 5.11 7.49 -2.32
N SER A 27 4.57 6.30 -2.16
CA SER A 27 3.61 5.95 -1.12
C SER A 27 4.00 4.63 -0.48
N LEU A 28 3.45 4.32 0.68
CA LEU A 28 3.71 3.10 1.42
C LEU A 28 2.43 2.30 1.53
N PHE A 29 2.53 0.97 1.62
CA PHE A 29 1.40 0.16 2.04
C PHE A 29 1.41 0.07 3.56
N THR A 30 0.44 0.72 4.20
CA THR A 30 0.30 0.85 5.64
C THR A 30 -0.98 0.19 6.12
N TRP A 31 -1.08 -0.12 7.40
CA TRP A 31 -2.33 -0.54 8.00
C TRP A 31 -3.22 0.67 8.28
N GLY A 32 -4.47 0.61 7.80
CA GLY A 32 -5.54 1.46 8.27
C GLY A 32 -6.50 0.60 9.10
N ILE A 33 -6.62 0.87 10.39
CA ILE A 33 -7.42 0.08 11.34
C ILE A 33 -8.24 1.03 12.20
N TYR A 34 -9.51 0.72 12.44
CA TYR A 34 -10.33 1.50 13.35
C TYR A 34 -9.76 1.47 14.76
N GLU A 35 -9.77 2.63 15.43
CA GLU A 35 -9.14 2.85 16.73
C GLU A 35 -9.57 1.83 17.78
N SER A 36 -10.88 1.55 17.88
CA SER A 36 -11.39 0.56 18.82
C SER A 36 -10.85 -0.85 18.55
N ARG A 37 -10.70 -1.22 17.28
CA ARG A 37 -10.13 -2.51 16.84
C ARG A 37 -8.64 -2.59 17.11
N ALA A 38 -7.93 -1.53 16.82
CA ALA A 38 -6.51 -1.43 17.09
C ALA A 38 -6.21 -1.53 18.58
N GLN A 39 -6.95 -0.81 19.43
CA GLN A 39 -6.80 -0.89 20.88
C GLN A 39 -7.07 -2.29 21.44
N ALA A 40 -8.07 -3.00 20.92
CA ALA A 40 -8.32 -4.39 21.29
C ALA A 40 -7.16 -5.30 20.91
N LEU A 41 -6.65 -5.19 19.67
CA LEU A 41 -5.49 -5.95 19.22
C LEU A 41 -4.24 -5.62 20.03
N GLU A 42 -3.93 -4.35 20.27
CA GLU A 42 -2.78 -3.91 21.07
C GLU A 42 -2.88 -4.31 22.53
N SER A 43 -4.08 -4.49 23.08
CA SER A 43 -4.28 -5.00 24.43
C SER A 43 -3.96 -6.51 24.57
N THR A 44 -4.03 -7.24 23.47
CA THR A 44 -3.83 -8.69 23.40
C THR A 44 -2.46 -9.03 22.81
N PHE A 45 -1.99 -8.23 21.86
CA PHE A 45 -0.72 -8.35 21.15
C PHE A 45 0.06 -7.05 21.32
N ASP A 46 1.38 -7.11 21.30
CA ASP A 46 2.22 -5.93 21.56
C ASP A 46 2.27 -4.95 20.37
N GLU A 47 1.91 -5.40 19.15
CA GLU A 47 2.03 -4.61 17.92
C GLU A 47 0.97 -4.97 16.87
N ILE A 48 0.76 -4.09 15.90
CA ILE A 48 -0.04 -4.34 14.70
C ILE A 48 0.89 -4.81 13.59
N SER A 49 0.87 -6.09 13.32
CA SER A 49 1.73 -6.79 12.37
C SER A 49 0.94 -7.79 11.53
N TRP A 50 1.54 -8.38 10.50
CA TRP A 50 0.91 -9.47 9.76
C TRP A 50 0.65 -10.70 10.63
N THR A 51 1.52 -10.97 11.60
CA THR A 51 1.33 -12.06 12.57
C THR A 51 0.13 -11.79 13.47
N THR A 52 0.01 -10.58 14.02
CA THR A 52 -1.16 -10.15 14.80
C THR A 52 -2.45 -10.26 14.00
N ILE A 53 -2.43 -9.82 12.76
CA ILE A 53 -3.58 -9.88 11.86
C ILE A 53 -3.94 -11.32 11.48
N HIS A 54 -2.95 -12.20 11.31
CA HIS A 54 -3.20 -13.63 11.12
C HIS A 54 -3.85 -14.24 12.36
N ASP A 55 -3.33 -13.98 13.56
CA ASP A 55 -3.90 -14.50 14.81
C ASP A 55 -5.33 -14.01 15.01
N ALA A 56 -5.61 -12.76 14.63
CA ALA A 56 -6.97 -12.22 14.61
C ALA A 56 -7.87 -12.92 13.58
N ALA A 57 -7.34 -13.23 12.40
CA ALA A 57 -8.08 -13.91 11.34
C ALA A 57 -8.50 -15.33 11.72
N VAL A 58 -7.68 -16.05 12.50
CA VAL A 58 -7.95 -17.45 12.92
C VAL A 58 -8.61 -17.58 14.27
N ALA A 59 -8.89 -16.48 14.98
CA ALA A 59 -9.52 -16.47 16.29
C ALA A 59 -10.94 -17.06 16.23
N LYS A 60 -11.12 -18.27 16.79
CA LYS A 60 -12.38 -19.04 16.68
C LYS A 60 -13.55 -18.42 17.45
N GLY A 61 -13.27 -17.69 18.53
CA GLY A 61 -14.25 -16.94 19.31
C GLY A 61 -14.47 -15.51 18.80
N GLY A 62 -13.79 -15.13 17.71
CA GLY A 62 -13.88 -13.79 17.15
C GLY A 62 -13.31 -12.70 18.05
N TRP A 63 -13.86 -11.50 17.98
CA TRP A 63 -13.38 -10.33 18.73
C TRP A 63 -13.28 -10.51 20.26
N PRO A 64 -14.16 -11.28 20.95
CA PRO A 64 -13.99 -11.55 22.38
C PRO A 64 -12.65 -12.22 22.75
N GLU A 65 -12.07 -13.05 21.87
CA GLU A 65 -10.74 -13.66 22.11
C GLU A 65 -9.61 -12.65 21.90
N LEU A 66 -9.89 -11.55 21.18
CA LEU A 66 -8.95 -10.49 20.84
C LEU A 66 -9.09 -9.25 21.73
N GLY A 67 -9.83 -9.36 22.83
CA GLY A 67 -10.09 -8.25 23.74
C GLY A 67 -11.15 -7.25 23.27
N GLY A 68 -11.88 -7.57 22.20
CA GLY A 68 -12.94 -6.74 21.63
C GLY A 68 -14.35 -7.17 22.03
N GLU A 69 -15.36 -6.47 21.50
CA GLU A 69 -16.77 -6.69 21.84
C GLU A 69 -17.38 -7.82 21.00
N ALA A 70 -18.32 -8.56 21.61
CA ALA A 70 -18.97 -9.70 20.95
C ALA A 70 -19.79 -9.29 19.71
N GLU A 71 -20.34 -8.09 19.70
CA GLU A 71 -21.12 -7.52 18.61
C GLU A 71 -20.28 -7.27 17.34
N TRP A 72 -18.96 -7.20 17.46
CA TRP A 72 -18.07 -7.03 16.30
C TRP A 72 -17.92 -8.32 15.49
N GLY A 73 -18.26 -9.47 16.06
CA GLY A 73 -18.24 -10.77 15.41
C GLY A 73 -16.82 -11.30 15.21
N TYR A 74 -16.45 -11.58 13.97
CA TYR A 74 -15.10 -12.03 13.59
C TYR A 74 -14.34 -10.91 12.93
N PHE A 75 -12.99 -10.96 13.02
CA PHE A 75 -12.12 -10.00 12.35
C PHE A 75 -12.32 -10.05 10.83
N LYS A 76 -12.45 -8.88 10.21
CA LYS A 76 -12.65 -8.71 8.77
C LYS A 76 -11.48 -7.94 8.18
N LEU A 77 -10.64 -8.65 7.42
CA LEU A 77 -9.48 -8.09 6.74
C LEU A 77 -9.89 -7.46 5.39
N VAL A 78 -9.35 -6.29 5.12
CA VAL A 78 -9.50 -5.61 3.83
C VAL A 78 -8.16 -5.60 3.09
N VAL A 79 -8.08 -6.37 2.02
CA VAL A 79 -6.92 -6.43 1.13
C VAL A 79 -7.44 -6.48 -0.30
N PRO A 80 -6.95 -5.63 -1.21
CA PRO A 80 -7.34 -5.70 -2.62
C PRO A 80 -6.99 -7.04 -3.25
N ASN A 81 -7.78 -7.46 -4.24
CA ASN A 81 -7.51 -8.72 -4.95
C ASN A 81 -6.16 -8.68 -5.68
N PRO A 82 -5.18 -9.53 -5.33
CA PRO A 82 -3.82 -9.49 -5.88
C PRO A 82 -3.77 -9.79 -7.38
N ASN A 83 -4.78 -10.46 -7.94
CA ASN A 83 -4.86 -10.72 -9.38
C ASN A 83 -5.36 -9.49 -10.18
N LYS A 84 -5.90 -8.49 -9.52
CA LYS A 84 -6.50 -7.31 -10.15
C LYS A 84 -5.84 -5.99 -9.75
N ASN A 85 -5.14 -5.98 -8.61
CA ASN A 85 -4.62 -4.77 -8.00
C ASN A 85 -3.19 -4.99 -7.48
N ALA A 86 -2.29 -4.09 -7.84
CA ALA A 86 -0.90 -4.12 -7.37
C ALA A 86 -0.79 -4.00 -5.83
N GLY A 87 -1.76 -3.32 -5.19
CA GLY A 87 -1.83 -3.21 -3.73
C GLY A 87 -2.03 -4.56 -3.05
N GLY A 88 -2.90 -5.41 -3.61
CA GLY A 88 -3.07 -6.77 -3.09
C GLY A 88 -1.80 -7.61 -3.22
N LEU A 89 -1.08 -7.48 -4.35
CA LEU A 89 0.22 -8.14 -4.51
C LEU A 89 1.26 -7.60 -3.52
N ALA A 90 1.30 -6.28 -3.32
CA ALA A 90 2.20 -5.63 -2.36
C ALA A 90 1.93 -6.10 -0.91
N ALA A 91 0.65 -6.23 -0.55
CA ALA A 91 0.24 -6.77 0.74
C ALA A 91 0.73 -8.22 0.96
N MET A 92 0.58 -9.08 -0.06
CA MET A 92 1.08 -10.45 0.00
C MET A 92 2.62 -10.52 0.13
N ILE A 93 3.35 -9.63 -0.55
CA ILE A 93 4.81 -9.54 -0.43
C ILE A 93 5.20 -9.10 0.98
N ALA A 94 4.51 -8.12 1.55
CA ALA A 94 4.76 -7.66 2.91
C ALA A 94 4.46 -8.76 3.95
N ALA A 95 3.35 -9.50 3.78
CA ALA A 95 3.00 -10.64 4.60
C ALA A 95 4.08 -11.75 4.55
N ALA A 96 4.57 -12.07 3.35
CA ALA A 96 5.67 -13.02 3.19
C ALA A 96 6.97 -12.52 3.84
N GLY A 97 7.27 -11.23 3.68
CA GLY A 97 8.44 -10.61 4.33
C GLY A 97 8.45 -10.78 5.82
N GLU A 98 7.30 -10.57 6.47
CA GLU A 98 7.15 -10.76 7.91
C GLU A 98 7.20 -12.23 8.31
N TYR A 99 6.48 -13.11 7.60
CA TYR A 99 6.47 -14.55 7.87
C TYR A 99 7.88 -15.16 7.86
N TYR A 100 8.73 -14.74 6.90
CA TYR A 100 10.11 -15.22 6.78
C TYR A 100 11.13 -14.36 7.52
N GLY A 101 10.76 -13.21 8.06
CA GLY A 101 11.67 -12.29 8.75
C GLY A 101 12.72 -11.67 7.82
N ARG A 102 12.43 -11.50 6.52
CA ARG A 102 13.36 -10.97 5.51
C ARG A 102 12.62 -10.34 4.32
N THR A 103 13.34 -9.59 3.49
CA THR A 103 12.78 -8.84 2.36
C THR A 103 13.09 -9.45 0.98
N ASP A 104 14.03 -10.37 0.90
CA ASP A 104 14.42 -11.06 -0.34
C ASP A 104 13.57 -12.32 -0.57
N ILE A 105 12.28 -12.10 -0.85
CA ILE A 105 11.30 -13.17 -1.06
C ILE A 105 11.39 -13.69 -2.50
N GLY A 106 11.62 -14.99 -2.65
CA GLY A 106 11.68 -15.68 -3.93
C GLY A 106 10.44 -16.52 -4.23
N VAL A 107 10.41 -17.10 -5.44
CA VAL A 107 9.32 -17.98 -5.85
C VAL A 107 9.22 -19.22 -4.94
N GLU A 108 10.35 -19.74 -4.48
CA GLU A 108 10.41 -20.91 -3.58
C GLU A 108 9.71 -20.64 -2.25
N ASP A 109 9.84 -19.42 -1.72
CA ASP A 109 9.16 -19.01 -0.50
C ASP A 109 7.65 -18.95 -0.69
N LEU A 110 7.22 -18.33 -1.80
CA LEU A 110 5.80 -18.19 -2.12
C LEU A 110 5.11 -19.52 -2.46
N THR A 111 5.86 -20.51 -2.88
CA THR A 111 5.36 -21.86 -3.17
C THR A 111 5.56 -22.85 -2.02
N ASN A 112 6.12 -22.42 -0.90
CA ASN A 112 6.25 -23.25 0.29
C ASN A 112 4.86 -23.61 0.85
N PRO A 113 4.55 -24.91 1.06
CA PRO A 113 3.23 -25.31 1.52
C PRO A 113 2.83 -24.78 2.89
N GLU A 114 3.78 -24.56 3.81
CA GLU A 114 3.49 -24.03 5.15
C GLU A 114 3.10 -22.55 5.06
N PHE A 115 3.82 -21.77 4.26
CA PHE A 115 3.46 -20.38 3.99
C PHE A 115 2.11 -20.27 3.27
N GLN A 116 1.85 -21.13 2.31
CA GLN A 116 0.57 -21.14 1.59
C GLN A 116 -0.60 -21.45 2.52
N ALA A 117 -0.44 -22.38 3.46
CA ALA A 117 -1.46 -22.70 4.46
C ALA A 117 -1.70 -21.49 5.41
N TRP A 118 -0.65 -20.87 5.90
CA TRP A 118 -0.74 -19.67 6.72
C TRP A 118 -1.42 -18.51 5.98
N LEU A 119 -1.08 -18.31 4.71
CA LEU A 119 -1.69 -17.28 3.86
C LEU A 119 -3.16 -17.58 3.57
N GLU A 120 -3.53 -18.85 3.36
CA GLU A 120 -4.92 -19.28 3.17
C GLU A 120 -5.77 -18.97 4.41
N GLU A 121 -5.26 -19.25 5.60
CA GLU A 121 -5.91 -18.92 6.87
C GLU A 121 -6.13 -17.41 7.00
N LEU A 122 -5.09 -16.60 6.76
CA LEU A 122 -5.15 -15.15 6.76
C LEU A 122 -6.18 -14.61 5.76
N MET A 123 -6.16 -15.12 4.54
CA MET A 123 -7.10 -14.71 3.47
C MET A 123 -8.54 -15.15 3.75
N GLY A 124 -8.76 -16.12 4.64
CA GLY A 124 -10.08 -16.51 5.13
C GLY A 124 -10.84 -15.38 5.83
N ALA A 125 -10.13 -14.39 6.38
CA ALA A 125 -10.73 -13.19 6.98
C ALA A 125 -11.13 -12.12 5.95
N VAL A 126 -10.75 -12.27 4.68
CA VAL A 126 -11.16 -11.34 3.61
C VAL A 126 -12.57 -11.70 3.14
N THR A 127 -13.53 -10.83 3.43
CA THR A 127 -14.95 -11.11 3.20
C THR A 127 -15.37 -11.08 1.75
N ASP A 128 -14.69 -10.30 0.91
CA ASP A 128 -15.03 -10.19 -0.51
C ASP A 128 -13.83 -9.78 -1.38
N PHE A 129 -13.34 -10.73 -2.18
CA PHE A 129 -12.36 -10.46 -3.24
C PHE A 129 -12.99 -10.06 -4.58
N SER A 130 -14.29 -10.21 -4.73
CA SER A 130 -14.98 -9.97 -6.02
C SER A 130 -15.25 -8.50 -6.24
N SER A 131 -15.61 -7.80 -5.18
CA SER A 131 -15.93 -6.37 -5.17
C SER A 131 -14.74 -5.48 -4.84
N ALA A 132 -13.51 -6.06 -4.73
CA ALA A 132 -12.31 -5.28 -4.43
C ALA A 132 -12.20 -4.08 -5.39
N SER A 133 -12.78 -2.99 -4.95
CA SER A 133 -12.77 -1.69 -5.59
C SER A 133 -11.32 -1.21 -5.68
N ALA A 134 -11.03 -0.45 -6.72
CA ALA A 134 -9.78 0.33 -6.77
C ALA A 134 -9.79 1.49 -5.75
N TYR A 135 -10.91 1.70 -5.07
CA TYR A 135 -11.19 2.84 -4.17
C TYR A 135 -11.42 2.39 -2.73
N THR A 136 -10.68 1.41 -2.25
CA THR A 136 -10.92 0.79 -0.94
C THR A 136 -10.86 1.77 0.25
N ALA A 137 -9.99 2.79 0.22
CA ALA A 137 -9.95 3.82 1.26
C ALA A 137 -11.19 4.73 1.23
N GLU A 138 -11.74 5.02 0.05
CA GLU A 138 -13.02 5.72 -0.12
C GLU A 138 -14.18 4.85 0.42
N ASP A 139 -14.13 3.54 0.19
CA ASP A 139 -15.13 2.61 0.72
C ASP A 139 -15.16 2.61 2.26
N PHE A 140 -14.00 2.69 2.94
CA PHE A 140 -13.95 2.89 4.38
C PHE A 140 -14.63 4.18 4.82
N ALA A 141 -14.40 5.29 4.10
CA ALA A 141 -15.04 6.56 4.39
C ALA A 141 -16.56 6.52 4.20
N LEU A 142 -17.05 5.76 3.21
CA LEU A 142 -18.47 5.69 2.85
C LEU A 142 -19.25 4.66 3.68
N PHE A 143 -18.67 3.49 3.94
CA PHE A 143 -19.38 2.32 4.45
C PHE A 143 -18.89 1.82 5.81
N GLY A 144 -17.78 2.36 6.32
CA GLY A 144 -17.24 2.06 7.65
C GLY A 144 -17.00 0.56 7.87
N TYR A 145 -17.43 0.05 9.03
CA TYR A 145 -17.25 -1.36 9.43
C TYR A 145 -17.89 -2.39 8.51
N SER A 146 -18.78 -1.99 7.60
CA SER A 146 -19.34 -2.93 6.61
C SER A 146 -18.30 -3.34 5.56
N VAL A 147 -17.26 -2.54 5.37
CA VAL A 147 -16.11 -2.90 4.52
C VAL A 147 -15.19 -3.88 5.25
N GLY A 148 -14.83 -3.58 6.50
CA GLY A 148 -13.97 -4.40 7.35
C GLY A 148 -13.50 -3.66 8.59
N ASP A 149 -12.72 -4.33 9.41
CA ASP A 149 -12.18 -3.78 10.66
C ASP A 149 -10.85 -3.03 10.44
N GLY A 150 -10.13 -3.43 9.40
CA GLY A 150 -8.90 -2.80 8.97
C GLY A 150 -8.32 -3.47 7.73
N GLY A 151 -7.32 -2.82 7.12
CA GLY A 151 -6.69 -3.34 5.91
C GLY A 151 -5.35 -2.70 5.60
N GLN A 152 -4.59 -3.35 4.72
CA GLN A 152 -3.35 -2.79 4.21
C GLN A 152 -3.60 -2.10 2.88
N LEU A 153 -3.48 -0.77 2.88
CA LEU A 153 -3.80 0.12 1.77
C LEU A 153 -2.65 1.10 1.52
N LEU A 154 -2.71 1.79 0.39
CA LEU A 154 -1.78 2.89 0.15
C LEU A 154 -2.00 4.03 1.14
N GLU A 155 -0.92 4.48 1.76
CA GLU A 155 -0.90 5.63 2.67
C GLU A 155 -1.54 6.87 2.03
N SER A 156 -1.22 7.14 0.77
CA SER A 156 -1.79 8.27 0.03
C SER A 156 -3.32 8.18 -0.09
N ASP A 157 -3.86 6.99 -0.30
CA ASP A 157 -5.30 6.80 -0.43
C ASP A 157 -5.99 6.97 0.93
N LEU A 158 -5.39 6.45 2.01
CA LEU A 158 -5.86 6.66 3.38
C LEU A 158 -5.86 8.14 3.75
N LEU A 159 -4.75 8.84 3.52
CA LEU A 159 -4.60 10.26 3.86
C LEU A 159 -5.60 11.15 3.10
N GLN A 160 -5.83 10.89 1.81
CA GLN A 160 -6.81 11.64 1.02
C GLN A 160 -8.24 11.45 1.49
N ASN A 161 -8.57 10.29 2.03
CA ASN A 161 -9.92 9.97 2.52
C ASN A 161 -10.09 10.20 4.03
N MET A 162 -9.01 10.54 4.74
CA MET A 162 -8.99 10.63 6.21
C MET A 162 -10.05 11.58 6.76
N GLN A 163 -10.29 12.74 6.14
CA GLN A 163 -11.31 13.67 6.58
C GLN A 163 -12.70 13.03 6.57
N GLY A 164 -13.05 12.32 5.50
CA GLY A 164 -14.32 11.59 5.40
C GLY A 164 -14.42 10.48 6.44
N ILE A 165 -13.35 9.74 6.66
CA ILE A 165 -13.28 8.67 7.65
C ILE A 165 -13.49 9.22 9.07
N LEU A 166 -12.75 10.27 9.44
CA LEU A 166 -12.79 10.87 10.79
C LEU A 166 -14.09 11.59 11.11
N THR A 167 -14.77 12.17 10.11
CA THR A 167 -15.97 12.98 10.35
C THR A 167 -17.28 12.21 10.25
N ARG A 168 -17.26 11.04 9.61
CA ARG A 168 -18.47 10.25 9.36
C ARG A 168 -18.73 9.17 10.41
N TRP A 169 -17.67 8.68 11.03
CA TRP A 169 -17.73 7.58 11.98
C TRP A 169 -17.24 8.03 13.35
N ASP A 170 -17.89 7.58 14.43
CA ASP A 170 -17.50 7.91 15.81
C ASP A 170 -16.20 7.22 16.25
N ASP A 171 -15.69 6.29 15.45
CA ASP A 171 -14.45 5.56 15.65
C ASP A 171 -13.47 5.92 14.53
N PRO A 172 -12.40 6.67 14.80
CA PRO A 172 -11.44 7.07 13.78
C PRO A 172 -10.64 5.89 13.28
N LEU A 173 -10.20 5.95 12.02
CA LEU A 173 -9.24 5.02 11.48
C LEU A 173 -7.83 5.55 11.71
N SER A 174 -6.98 4.74 12.35
CA SER A 174 -5.57 5.04 12.60
C SER A 174 -4.66 4.37 11.58
N ILE A 175 -3.55 5.03 11.24
CA ILE A 175 -2.55 4.51 10.30
C ILE A 175 -1.37 3.95 11.09
N TYR A 176 -1.06 2.66 10.87
CA TYR A 176 0.07 1.97 11.46
C TYR A 176 1.09 1.59 10.39
N TYR A 177 2.37 1.74 10.73
CA TYR A 177 3.49 1.43 9.83
C TYR A 177 4.11 0.10 10.25
N PRO A 178 3.89 -0.98 9.49
CA PRO A 178 4.46 -2.28 9.82
C PRO A 178 5.97 -2.30 9.63
N GLN A 179 6.65 -3.25 10.27
CA GLN A 179 8.09 -3.45 10.10
C GLN A 179 8.45 -3.78 8.65
N TYR A 180 7.65 -4.61 8.00
CA TYR A 180 7.78 -4.97 6.59
C TYR A 180 6.80 -4.15 5.75
N VAL A 181 7.30 -3.05 5.19
CA VAL A 181 6.55 -2.10 4.38
C VAL A 181 6.90 -2.28 2.91
N THR A 182 5.90 -2.42 2.07
CA THR A 182 6.09 -2.34 0.62
C THR A 182 6.01 -0.89 0.16
N TRP A 183 7.05 -0.44 -0.50
CA TRP A 183 7.11 0.87 -1.13
C TRP A 183 6.47 0.82 -2.50
N PHE A 184 5.64 1.79 -2.78
CA PHE A 184 5.10 2.03 -4.10
C PHE A 184 5.73 3.31 -4.65
N ASP A 185 6.82 3.15 -5.38
CA ASP A 185 7.46 4.23 -6.11
C ASP A 185 6.73 4.42 -7.45
N PHE A 186 6.20 5.61 -7.70
CA PHE A 186 5.56 5.94 -8.96
C PHE A 186 6.64 6.25 -10.01
N PRO A 187 7.12 5.28 -10.80
CA PRO A 187 8.24 5.49 -11.69
C PRO A 187 7.81 6.21 -12.96
N PHE A 188 8.39 7.36 -13.22
CA PHE A 188 8.33 8.00 -14.53
C PHE A 188 9.40 7.40 -15.43
N THR A 189 8.97 6.77 -16.52
CA THR A 189 9.87 6.11 -17.47
C THR A 189 9.81 6.81 -18.82
N VAL A 190 10.97 7.10 -19.38
CA VAL A 190 11.09 7.61 -20.76
C VAL A 190 11.14 6.41 -21.71
N TRP A 191 10.21 6.36 -22.64
CA TRP A 191 10.24 5.35 -23.69
C TRP A 191 11.34 5.64 -24.69
N VAL A 192 12.29 4.73 -24.86
CA VAL A 192 13.41 4.84 -25.81
C VAL A 192 13.30 3.81 -26.95
N GLY A 193 12.08 3.46 -27.33
CA GLY A 193 11.79 2.54 -28.44
C GLY A 193 12.30 3.05 -29.80
N PRO A 194 12.29 2.18 -30.84
CA PRO A 194 12.88 2.48 -32.15
C PRO A 194 12.19 3.65 -32.88
N GLU A 195 10.92 3.90 -32.58
CA GLU A 195 10.10 4.92 -33.26
C GLU A 195 10.13 6.28 -32.57
N THR A 196 10.77 6.37 -31.38
CA THR A 196 10.79 7.60 -30.58
C THR A 196 11.93 8.51 -31.04
N SER A 197 11.57 9.69 -31.48
CA SER A 197 12.53 10.73 -31.87
C SER A 197 13.32 11.26 -30.67
N ALA A 198 14.45 11.91 -30.94
CA ALA A 198 15.22 12.61 -29.91
C ALA A 198 14.42 13.74 -29.26
N LEU A 199 13.56 14.44 -30.06
CA LEU A 199 12.71 15.52 -29.53
C LEU A 199 11.68 15.00 -28.51
N GLU A 200 11.03 13.89 -28.80
CA GLU A 200 10.06 13.27 -27.87
C GLU A 200 10.73 12.80 -26.58
N LYS A 201 11.90 12.16 -26.68
CA LYS A 201 12.67 11.74 -25.49
C LYS A 201 13.09 12.94 -24.64
N ASN A 202 13.54 14.01 -25.27
CA ASN A 202 13.92 15.23 -24.56
C ASN A 202 12.72 15.92 -23.91
N ALA A 203 11.57 15.98 -24.60
CA ALA A 203 10.34 16.50 -24.02
C ALA A 203 9.88 15.69 -22.79
N ALA A 204 9.94 14.36 -22.87
CA ALA A 204 9.65 13.49 -21.73
C ALA A 204 10.64 13.72 -20.57
N LEU A 205 11.93 13.92 -20.85
CA LEU A 205 12.94 14.22 -19.84
C LEU A 205 12.70 15.57 -19.15
N GLU A 206 12.34 16.60 -19.92
CA GLU A 206 11.99 17.92 -19.34
C GLU A 206 10.74 17.82 -18.47
N PHE A 207 9.74 17.04 -18.87
CA PHE A 207 8.58 16.79 -18.04
C PHE A 207 8.92 16.01 -16.75
N GLN A 208 9.80 15.01 -16.82
CA GLN A 208 10.32 14.33 -15.63
C GLN A 208 11.02 15.31 -14.67
N ARG A 209 11.85 16.21 -15.20
CA ARG A 209 12.53 17.26 -14.42
C ARG A 209 11.54 18.20 -13.75
N PHE A 210 10.53 18.65 -14.50
CA PHE A 210 9.45 19.48 -13.97
C PHE A 210 8.73 18.81 -12.81
N LEU A 211 8.37 17.53 -12.94
CA LEU A 211 7.70 16.78 -11.85
C LEU A 211 8.59 16.62 -10.61
N LEU A 212 9.92 16.61 -10.77
CA LEU A 212 10.87 16.50 -9.67
C LEU A 212 11.29 17.87 -9.08
N ASP A 213 10.83 18.96 -9.65
CA ASP A 213 11.05 20.29 -9.10
C ASP A 213 10.40 20.43 -7.71
N LYS A 214 11.05 21.24 -6.87
CA LYS A 214 10.63 21.47 -5.49
C LYS A 214 9.14 21.83 -5.38
N GLN A 215 8.65 22.73 -6.22
CA GLN A 215 7.26 23.18 -6.20
C GLN A 215 6.27 22.05 -6.48
N GLN A 216 6.58 21.17 -7.46
CA GLN A 216 5.72 20.03 -7.79
C GLN A 216 5.75 18.97 -6.70
N GLN A 217 6.90 18.76 -6.10
CA GLN A 217 7.07 17.82 -4.99
C GLN A 217 6.40 18.31 -3.71
N GLU A 218 6.39 19.62 -3.45
CA GLU A 218 5.60 20.24 -2.37
C GLU A 218 4.10 20.09 -2.64
N ALA A 219 3.65 20.28 -3.89
CA ALA A 219 2.26 20.07 -4.26
C ALA A 219 1.80 18.61 -4.06
N ALA A 220 2.67 17.63 -4.27
CA ALA A 220 2.37 16.22 -4.06
C ALA A 220 1.98 15.88 -2.60
N LEU A 221 2.48 16.66 -1.63
CA LEU A 221 2.16 16.49 -0.20
C LEU A 221 0.67 16.69 0.10
N SER A 222 -0.01 17.58 -0.62
CA SER A 222 -1.45 17.80 -0.47
C SER A 222 -2.32 16.64 -1.00
N TYR A 223 -1.69 15.68 -1.66
CA TYR A 223 -2.30 14.43 -2.12
C TYR A 223 -1.81 13.21 -1.33
N GLY A 224 -1.15 13.40 -0.19
CA GLY A 224 -0.63 12.30 0.61
C GLY A 224 0.49 11.51 -0.06
N LEU A 225 1.14 12.08 -1.06
CA LEU A 225 2.28 11.49 -1.74
C LEU A 225 3.59 11.99 -1.14
N ARG A 226 4.48 11.09 -0.80
CA ARG A 226 5.81 11.41 -0.30
C ARG A 226 6.69 11.90 -1.45
N PRO A 227 7.45 12.98 -1.27
CA PRO A 227 8.35 13.49 -2.29
C PRO A 227 9.42 12.47 -2.68
N ALA A 228 9.66 12.31 -3.98
CA ALA A 228 10.83 11.59 -4.48
C ALA A 228 12.09 12.48 -4.48
N ASN A 229 11.93 13.80 -4.35
CA ASN A 229 13.05 14.73 -4.15
C ASN A 229 13.43 14.77 -2.66
N PRO A 230 14.64 14.30 -2.28
CA PRO A 230 15.05 14.20 -0.88
C PRO A 230 15.23 15.57 -0.18
N ASN A 231 15.23 16.66 -0.94
CA ASN A 231 15.32 18.02 -0.39
C ASN A 231 13.94 18.60 0.00
N VAL A 232 12.87 17.86 -0.20
CA VAL A 232 11.52 18.27 0.18
C VAL A 232 11.04 17.36 1.32
N PRO A 233 11.00 17.83 2.57
CA PRO A 233 10.48 17.07 3.69
C PRO A 233 8.96 16.94 3.61
N VAL A 234 8.38 15.94 4.29
CA VAL A 234 6.92 15.66 4.25
C VAL A 234 6.07 16.74 4.91
N ASP A 235 6.66 17.61 5.71
CA ASP A 235 6.05 18.76 6.39
C ASP A 235 6.41 20.10 5.74
N ALA A 236 6.87 20.10 4.49
CA ALA A 236 7.34 21.31 3.80
C ALA A 236 6.27 22.38 3.58
N THR A 237 4.98 22.02 3.61
CA THR A 237 3.86 22.94 3.40
C THR A 237 2.75 22.72 4.40
N GLU A 238 2.00 23.80 4.73
CA GLU A 238 0.80 23.73 5.58
C GLU A 238 -0.33 22.88 4.96
N GLY A 239 -0.32 22.69 3.63
CA GLY A 239 -1.27 21.84 2.92
C GLY A 239 -0.89 20.37 2.87
N SER A 240 0.20 19.97 3.52
CA SER A 240 0.65 18.59 3.59
C SER A 240 -0.34 17.73 4.40
N LEU A 241 -0.77 16.60 3.84
CA LEU A 241 -1.60 15.63 4.56
C LEU A 241 -0.82 14.83 5.63
N PHE A 242 0.49 14.99 5.70
CA PHE A 242 1.34 14.39 6.73
C PHE A 242 1.47 15.24 8.00
N VAL A 243 1.01 16.49 7.97
CA VAL A 243 0.98 17.39 9.12
C VAL A 243 -0.42 17.36 9.73
N LYS A 244 -0.50 17.02 11.02
CA LYS A 244 -1.75 17.02 11.78
C LYS A 244 -2.01 18.39 12.41
#